data_2dc77b1b228eed41eb88852fe257f976
#
_entry.id   2dc77b1b228eed41eb88852fe257f976
#
_cell.length_a   1.000
_cell.length_b   1.000
_cell.length_c   1.000
_cell.angle_alpha   90.00
_cell.angle_beta   90.00
_cell.angle_gamma   90.00
#
_symmetry.space_group_name_H-M   'P 1'
#
loop_
_entity.id
_entity.type
_entity.pdbx_description
1 polymer ?
#
loop_
_entity_poly.entity_id
_entity_poly.type
_entity_poly.pdbx_seq_one_letter_code
_entity_poly.pdbx_strand_id
1 'polypeptide(L)'
;MKVCIYLLIGFAFLNAQTTNLPKNAPMSVLSSIKTVDIERPNEIATFDPRWVDSLSLSLPCYGVPVPKRTMRLPNAPRNYRNGTHRGLDFFANWGTPVRSVADGIVVRSDLHYEEVPADFRENLLKATTKVGHTPSDIFNSVLLGKSVFLDHGFDLIPGFRTISIYAHLSHIEKEIVPGTKVKRGELLGKSGNTGMRESTIGSKAGSHLHWELILQKEGKEIYLGKGMSNPELYDMLSRIFTQ
;
A
#
# COMPACT_ATOMS: atom_id res chain seq x y z
N MET A 1 -31.39 46.78 24.83
CA MET A 1 -30.07 46.28 25.21
C MET A 1 -30.04 44.79 24.95
N LYS A 2 -29.43 44.35 23.83
CA LYS A 2 -29.23 42.92 23.51
C LYS A 2 -27.76 42.58 23.76
N VAL A 3 -27.50 41.69 24.69
CA VAL A 3 -26.16 41.22 25.05
C VAL A 3 -25.89 40.02 24.14
N CYS A 4 -24.91 40.17 23.23
CA CYS A 4 -24.36 39.06 22.45
C CYS A 4 -23.26 38.38 23.26
N ILE A 5 -23.48 37.12 23.63
CA ILE A 5 -22.46 36.25 24.22
C ILE A 5 -21.70 35.59 23.06
N TYR A 6 -20.44 35.95 22.88
CA TYR A 6 -19.53 35.28 21.99
C TYR A 6 -18.95 34.05 22.71
N LEU A 7 -19.28 32.85 22.19
CA LEU A 7 -18.65 31.60 22.62
C LEU A 7 -17.31 31.49 21.91
N LEU A 8 -16.21 31.68 22.63
CA LEU A 8 -14.85 31.39 22.15
C LEU A 8 -14.61 29.88 22.20
N ILE A 9 -14.66 29.23 21.04
CA ILE A 9 -14.20 27.85 20.88
C ILE A 9 -12.68 27.90 20.70
N GLY A 10 -11.96 27.55 21.76
CA GLY A 10 -10.51 27.40 21.72
C GLY A 10 -10.13 26.17 20.94
N PHE A 11 -9.55 26.34 19.72
CA PHE A 11 -8.84 25.29 19.04
C PHE A 11 -7.49 25.06 19.71
N ALA A 12 -7.35 23.95 20.41
CA ALA A 12 -6.05 23.47 20.85
C ALA A 12 -5.29 22.94 19.62
N PHE A 13 -4.35 23.72 19.12
CA PHE A 13 -3.35 23.21 18.18
C PHE A 13 -2.43 22.25 18.92
N LEU A 14 -2.60 20.94 18.69
CA LEU A 14 -1.54 19.99 19.01
C LEU A 14 -0.37 20.28 18.07
N ASN A 15 0.65 20.94 18.59
CA ASN A 15 1.95 21.03 17.93
C ASN A 15 2.55 19.61 17.87
N ALA A 16 2.43 18.95 16.73
CA ALA A 16 3.27 17.80 16.42
C ALA A 16 4.71 18.34 16.31
N GLN A 17 5.48 18.20 17.38
CA GLN A 17 6.92 18.42 17.32
C GLN A 17 7.49 17.31 16.40
N THR A 18 7.90 17.71 15.19
CA THR A 18 8.78 16.91 14.38
C THR A 18 10.08 16.73 15.14
N THR A 19 10.24 15.61 15.81
CA THR A 19 11.51 15.22 16.41
C THR A 19 12.47 14.96 15.26
N ASN A 20 13.38 15.89 15.02
CA ASN A 20 14.56 15.67 14.19
C ASN A 20 15.39 14.57 14.88
N LEU A 21 15.22 13.33 14.44
CA LEU A 21 16.07 12.24 14.87
C LEU A 21 17.50 12.52 14.37
N PRO A 22 18.49 12.55 15.23
CA PRO A 22 19.87 12.75 14.81
C PRO A 22 20.29 11.63 13.85
N LYS A 23 20.98 11.98 12.78
CA LYS A 23 21.46 11.07 11.72
C LYS A 23 22.35 9.91 12.23
N ASN A 24 22.71 9.90 13.52
CA ASN A 24 23.55 8.90 14.18
C ASN A 24 22.96 8.47 15.53
N ALA A 25 21.66 8.20 15.62
CA ALA A 25 21.12 7.62 16.85
C ALA A 25 21.73 6.23 17.09
N PRO A 26 22.38 5.96 18.25
CA PRO A 26 22.95 4.65 18.51
C PRO A 26 21.86 3.60 18.61
N MET A 27 22.14 2.38 18.12
CA MET A 27 21.21 1.25 18.09
C MET A 27 20.60 0.87 19.46
N SER A 28 21.15 1.38 20.57
CA SER A 28 20.59 1.21 21.93
C SER A 28 19.22 1.87 22.14
N VAL A 29 18.84 2.85 21.30
CA VAL A 29 17.52 3.50 21.39
C VAL A 29 16.42 2.56 20.88
N LEU A 30 16.73 1.67 19.93
CA LEU A 30 15.75 0.71 19.39
C LEU A 30 15.42 -0.43 20.36
N SER A 31 16.28 -0.70 21.33
CA SER A 31 16.06 -1.76 22.33
C SER A 31 15.14 -1.35 23.49
N SER A 32 14.86 -0.06 23.64
CA SER A 32 13.99 0.49 24.69
C SER A 32 12.58 0.85 24.22
N ILE A 33 12.27 0.68 22.93
CA ILE A 33 10.90 0.79 22.46
C ILE A 33 10.16 -0.45 22.98
N LYS A 34 9.47 -0.29 24.13
CA LYS A 34 8.42 -1.24 24.51
C LYS A 34 7.50 -1.33 23.30
N THR A 35 7.40 -2.54 22.74
CA THR A 35 6.35 -2.86 21.75
C THR A 35 5.04 -2.54 22.42
N VAL A 36 4.48 -1.38 22.10
CA VAL A 36 3.03 -1.20 22.24
C VAL A 36 2.48 -2.23 21.27
N ASP A 37 1.80 -3.24 21.78
CA ASP A 37 0.96 -4.11 20.97
C ASP A 37 -0.07 -3.19 20.33
N ILE A 38 0.27 -2.67 19.15
CA ILE A 38 -0.70 -2.05 18.28
C ILE A 38 -1.56 -3.23 17.86
N GLU A 39 -2.72 -3.35 18.52
CA GLU A 39 -3.74 -4.31 18.12
C GLU A 39 -3.84 -4.23 16.61
N ARG A 40 -3.53 -5.34 15.94
CA ARG A 40 -3.73 -5.42 14.49
C ARG A 40 -5.16 -5.01 14.25
N PRO A 41 -5.46 -4.09 13.34
CA PRO A 41 -6.83 -3.74 13.04
C PRO A 41 -7.60 -5.04 12.87
N ASN A 42 -8.76 -5.16 13.52
CA ASN A 42 -9.57 -6.38 13.54
C ASN A 42 -9.69 -6.93 12.11
N GLU A 43 -8.87 -7.93 11.78
CA GLU A 43 -8.86 -8.50 10.44
C GLU A 43 -10.11 -9.36 10.24
N ILE A 44 -10.69 -9.28 9.04
CA ILE A 44 -11.68 -10.27 8.60
C ILE A 44 -10.92 -11.59 8.41
N ALA A 45 -11.36 -12.65 9.07
CA ALA A 45 -10.62 -13.91 9.14
C ALA A 45 -10.48 -14.59 7.77
N THR A 46 -11.55 -14.58 6.95
CA THR A 46 -11.62 -15.34 5.69
C THR A 46 -12.17 -14.46 4.57
N PHE A 47 -11.51 -14.48 3.42
CA PHE A 47 -12.00 -13.87 2.19
C PHE A 47 -13.01 -14.79 1.50
N ASP A 48 -14.16 -14.25 1.08
CA ASP A 48 -15.13 -14.97 0.30
C ASP A 48 -15.04 -14.54 -1.17
N PRO A 49 -14.67 -15.42 -2.11
CA PRO A 49 -14.51 -15.06 -3.52
C PRO A 49 -15.81 -14.56 -4.17
N ARG A 50 -16.99 -14.87 -3.59
CA ARG A 50 -18.28 -14.38 -4.08
C ARG A 50 -18.43 -12.87 -3.95
N TRP A 51 -17.70 -12.22 -3.04
CA TRP A 51 -17.74 -10.76 -2.90
C TRP A 51 -17.28 -10.03 -4.15
N VAL A 52 -16.49 -10.68 -5.00
CA VAL A 52 -15.89 -10.10 -6.20
C VAL A 52 -16.43 -10.70 -7.51
N ASP A 53 -17.56 -11.44 -7.45
CA ASP A 53 -18.14 -12.07 -8.65
C ASP A 53 -18.53 -11.06 -9.74
N SER A 54 -19.00 -9.88 -9.36
CA SER A 54 -19.35 -8.80 -10.28
C SER A 54 -18.23 -7.76 -10.48
N LEU A 55 -17.07 -7.94 -9.82
CA LEU A 55 -15.99 -6.98 -9.89
C LEU A 55 -15.35 -6.99 -11.28
N SER A 56 -15.20 -5.80 -11.89
CA SER A 56 -14.51 -5.62 -13.16
C SER A 56 -13.53 -4.46 -13.04
N LEU A 57 -12.26 -4.74 -13.17
CA LEU A 57 -11.15 -3.79 -13.07
C LEU A 57 -10.39 -3.69 -14.39
N SER A 58 -9.86 -2.52 -14.72
CA SER A 58 -8.87 -2.41 -15.81
C SER A 58 -7.53 -2.96 -15.37
N LEU A 59 -6.74 -3.49 -16.30
CA LEU A 59 -5.32 -3.76 -16.04
C LEU A 59 -4.60 -2.46 -15.67
N PRO A 60 -3.84 -2.42 -14.56
CA PRO A 60 -3.14 -1.20 -14.14
C PRO A 60 -1.95 -0.84 -15.06
N CYS A 61 -1.46 -1.80 -15.82
CA CYS A 61 -0.45 -1.62 -16.87
C CYS A 61 -0.96 -2.29 -18.13
N TYR A 62 -1.26 -1.50 -19.17
CA TYR A 62 -1.80 -2.03 -20.41
C TYR A 62 -0.87 -3.06 -21.04
N GLY A 63 -1.41 -4.19 -21.47
CA GLY A 63 -0.66 -5.29 -22.06
C GLY A 63 0.13 -6.15 -21.07
N VAL A 64 0.07 -5.83 -19.76
CA VAL A 64 0.71 -6.64 -18.72
C VAL A 64 -0.35 -7.49 -18.03
N PRO A 65 -0.40 -8.81 -18.29
CA PRO A 65 -1.44 -9.66 -17.74
C PRO A 65 -1.23 -9.93 -16.24
N VAL A 66 -2.26 -10.46 -15.61
CA VAL A 66 -2.19 -11.01 -14.24
C VAL A 66 -1.07 -12.07 -14.20
N PRO A 67 -0.14 -11.98 -13.23
CA PRO A 67 0.99 -12.89 -13.15
C PRO A 67 0.56 -14.32 -12.80
N LYS A 68 1.09 -15.32 -13.51
CA LYS A 68 0.82 -16.76 -13.24
C LYS A 68 1.66 -17.32 -12.08
N ARG A 69 2.82 -16.69 -11.79
CA ARG A 69 3.74 -17.20 -10.77
C ARG A 69 3.17 -16.96 -9.36
N THR A 70 3.00 -18.05 -8.60
CA THR A 70 2.49 -18.01 -7.22
C THR A 70 3.20 -16.97 -6.34
N MET A 71 4.52 -16.84 -6.46
CA MET A 71 5.30 -15.85 -5.69
C MET A 71 4.96 -14.40 -6.01
N ARG A 72 4.18 -14.12 -7.07
CA ARG A 72 3.71 -12.77 -7.43
C ARG A 72 2.24 -12.53 -7.12
N LEU A 73 1.59 -13.52 -6.51
CA LEU A 73 0.18 -13.47 -6.12
C LEU A 73 0.04 -13.21 -4.62
N PRO A 74 -1.16 -12.82 -4.15
CA PRO A 74 -1.47 -12.77 -2.72
C PRO A 74 -1.14 -14.10 -2.03
N ASN A 75 -0.89 -14.03 -0.73
CA ASN A 75 -0.53 -15.13 0.16
C ASN A 75 0.88 -15.71 -0.01
N ALA A 76 1.65 -15.29 -1.01
CA ALA A 76 3.02 -15.73 -1.15
C ALA A 76 3.88 -15.32 0.07
N PRO A 77 4.74 -16.22 0.59
CA PRO A 77 5.58 -15.90 1.73
C PRO A 77 6.60 -14.82 1.40
N ARG A 78 6.84 -13.92 2.33
CA ARG A 78 7.85 -12.85 2.28
C ARG A 78 8.80 -13.00 3.48
N ASN A 79 9.55 -14.10 3.50
CA ASN A 79 10.41 -14.50 4.62
C ASN A 79 11.43 -13.42 5.00
N TYR A 80 11.94 -12.66 4.01
CA TYR A 80 12.92 -11.58 4.22
C TYR A 80 12.39 -10.44 5.12
N ARG A 81 11.07 -10.32 5.30
CA ARG A 81 10.43 -9.33 6.16
C ARG A 81 9.46 -9.93 7.18
N ASN A 82 9.50 -11.25 7.34
CA ASN A 82 8.59 -11.98 8.23
C ASN A 82 7.12 -11.62 8.00
N GLY A 83 6.67 -11.74 6.76
CA GLY A 83 5.33 -11.34 6.35
C GLY A 83 4.78 -12.12 5.16
N THR A 84 3.61 -11.71 4.73
CA THR A 84 2.88 -12.29 3.59
C THR A 84 2.69 -11.25 2.50
N HIS A 85 2.68 -11.66 1.25
CA HIS A 85 2.33 -10.83 0.12
C HIS A 85 0.83 -10.56 0.10
N ARG A 86 0.42 -9.28 0.12
CA ARG A 86 -1.00 -8.90 0.17
C ARG A 86 -1.57 -8.53 -1.20
N GLY A 87 -0.72 -8.44 -2.22
CA GLY A 87 -1.09 -7.94 -3.54
C GLY A 87 -0.57 -8.78 -4.69
N LEU A 88 -0.62 -8.18 -5.87
CA LEU A 88 -0.13 -8.72 -7.14
C LEU A 88 1.10 -7.94 -7.59
N ASP A 89 2.15 -8.66 -8.01
CA ASP A 89 3.34 -8.06 -8.61
C ASP A 89 3.28 -8.19 -10.13
N PHE A 90 2.70 -7.21 -10.83
CA PHE A 90 2.65 -7.16 -12.29
C PHE A 90 4.05 -6.98 -12.89
N PHE A 91 4.38 -7.77 -13.91
CA PHE A 91 5.67 -7.69 -14.63
C PHE A 91 5.76 -6.43 -15.48
N ALA A 92 5.89 -5.28 -14.84
CA ALA A 92 6.04 -3.99 -15.50
C ALA A 92 7.50 -3.54 -15.46
N ASN A 93 8.09 -3.30 -16.61
CA ASN A 93 9.44 -2.73 -16.70
C ASN A 93 9.50 -1.35 -16.07
N TRP A 94 10.70 -0.92 -15.70
CA TRP A 94 10.91 0.46 -15.23
C TRP A 94 10.33 1.49 -16.21
N GLY A 95 9.49 2.38 -15.69
CA GLY A 95 8.88 3.44 -16.48
C GLY A 95 7.62 3.05 -17.24
N THR A 96 7.11 1.81 -17.10
CA THR A 96 5.82 1.43 -17.66
C THR A 96 4.70 2.29 -17.07
N PRO A 97 3.80 2.90 -17.90
CA PRO A 97 2.68 3.67 -17.40
C PRO A 97 1.77 2.85 -16.47
N VAL A 98 1.48 3.42 -15.30
CA VAL A 98 0.58 2.84 -14.29
C VAL A 98 -0.69 3.65 -14.24
N ARG A 99 -1.84 2.97 -14.34
CA ARG A 99 -3.17 3.57 -14.45
C ARG A 99 -4.11 3.08 -13.36
N SER A 100 -5.10 3.90 -13.05
CA SER A 100 -6.15 3.51 -12.12
C SER A 100 -6.99 2.34 -12.66
N VAL A 101 -7.21 1.34 -11.81
CA VAL A 101 -8.04 0.16 -12.17
C VAL A 101 -9.53 0.47 -12.20
N ALA A 102 -9.98 1.54 -11.52
CA ALA A 102 -11.37 1.98 -11.42
C ALA A 102 -11.42 3.47 -11.02
N ASP A 103 -12.61 4.07 -11.05
CA ASP A 103 -12.85 5.42 -10.53
C ASP A 103 -12.51 5.49 -9.03
N GLY A 104 -11.96 6.60 -8.55
CA GLY A 104 -11.61 6.75 -7.14
C GLY A 104 -11.15 8.15 -6.76
N ILE A 105 -10.82 8.32 -5.49
CA ILE A 105 -10.25 9.55 -4.93
C ILE A 105 -8.88 9.21 -4.35
N VAL A 106 -7.87 9.99 -4.69
CA VAL A 106 -6.53 9.86 -4.09
C VAL A 106 -6.62 10.18 -2.61
N VAL A 107 -6.27 9.24 -1.74
CA VAL A 107 -6.21 9.46 -0.28
C VAL A 107 -4.78 9.55 0.23
N ARG A 108 -3.81 9.02 -0.54
CA ARG A 108 -2.38 9.18 -0.28
C ARG A 108 -1.61 9.18 -1.59
N SER A 109 -0.58 10.03 -1.64
CA SER A 109 0.37 10.10 -2.76
C SER A 109 1.75 10.47 -2.23
N ASP A 110 2.71 9.58 -2.40
CA ASP A 110 4.06 9.74 -1.87
C ASP A 110 4.98 10.41 -2.92
N LEU A 111 4.57 11.59 -3.43
CA LEU A 111 5.30 12.36 -4.44
C LEU A 111 6.76 12.66 -4.02
N HIS A 112 6.96 12.94 -2.74
CA HIS A 112 8.24 13.34 -2.16
C HIS A 112 8.96 12.19 -1.43
N TYR A 113 8.56 10.93 -1.73
CA TYR A 113 9.26 9.78 -1.16
C TYR A 113 10.74 9.80 -1.55
N GLU A 114 11.59 9.68 -0.54
CA GLU A 114 13.02 9.51 -0.69
C GLU A 114 13.43 8.11 -0.23
N GLU A 115 14.34 7.49 -0.98
CA GLU A 115 14.80 6.15 -0.67
C GLU A 115 15.63 6.15 0.61
N VAL A 116 15.36 5.21 1.50
CA VAL A 116 16.16 5.06 2.72
C VAL A 116 17.52 4.43 2.40
N PRO A 117 18.58 4.70 3.19
CA PRO A 117 19.87 4.05 3.03
C PRO A 117 19.76 2.52 3.12
N ALA A 118 20.59 1.80 2.36
CA ALA A 118 20.53 0.34 2.26
C ALA A 118 20.73 -0.36 3.60
N ASP A 119 21.69 0.10 4.40
CA ASP A 119 21.97 -0.40 5.74
C ASP A 119 20.84 -0.15 6.72
N PHE A 120 20.19 1.02 6.65
CA PHE A 120 19.01 1.33 7.46
C PHE A 120 17.86 0.37 7.12
N ARG A 121 17.57 0.15 5.82
CA ARG A 121 16.55 -0.80 5.37
C ARG A 121 16.84 -2.22 5.87
N GLU A 122 18.08 -2.69 5.75
CA GLU A 122 18.48 -4.02 6.21
C GLU A 122 18.32 -4.17 7.75
N ASN A 123 18.66 -3.15 8.51
CA ASN A 123 18.49 -3.14 9.96
C ASN A 123 17.01 -3.17 10.37
N LEU A 124 16.15 -2.43 9.68
CA LEU A 124 14.70 -2.52 9.88
C LEU A 124 14.18 -3.94 9.64
N LEU A 125 14.60 -4.59 8.56
CA LEU A 125 14.16 -5.96 8.24
C LEU A 125 14.68 -6.98 9.27
N LYS A 126 15.91 -6.83 9.75
CA LYS A 126 16.43 -7.66 10.87
C LYS A 126 15.62 -7.44 12.16
N ALA A 127 15.17 -6.20 12.42
CA ALA A 127 14.32 -5.90 13.57
C ALA A 127 12.94 -6.57 13.42
N THR A 128 12.34 -6.60 12.22
CA THR A 128 11.04 -7.29 11.99
C THR A 128 11.14 -8.79 12.28
N THR A 129 12.30 -9.41 12.03
CA THR A 129 12.53 -10.82 12.38
C THR A 129 12.47 -11.05 13.88
N LYS A 130 13.00 -10.13 14.69
CA LYS A 130 12.94 -10.23 16.16
C LYS A 130 11.53 -10.01 16.71
N VAL A 131 10.75 -9.14 16.07
CA VAL A 131 9.36 -8.83 16.46
C VAL A 131 8.39 -9.93 15.98
N GLY A 132 8.79 -10.74 15.01
CA GLY A 132 7.96 -11.83 14.45
C GLY A 132 7.01 -11.39 13.32
N HIS A 133 6.95 -10.11 12.99
CA HIS A 133 6.15 -9.57 11.88
C HIS A 133 6.71 -8.22 11.41
N THR A 134 6.31 -7.79 10.21
CA THR A 134 6.57 -6.43 9.73
C THR A 134 5.48 -5.51 10.24
N PRO A 135 5.78 -4.49 11.08
CA PRO A 135 4.82 -3.46 11.46
C PRO A 135 4.26 -2.72 10.23
N SER A 136 2.97 -2.33 10.30
CA SER A 136 2.27 -1.72 9.17
C SER A 136 2.85 -0.36 8.77
N ASP A 137 3.36 0.42 9.69
CA ASP A 137 4.03 1.69 9.45
C ASP A 137 5.34 1.51 8.67
N ILE A 138 6.17 0.52 9.03
CA ILE A 138 7.38 0.15 8.27
C ILE A 138 7.00 -0.32 6.87
N PHE A 139 5.98 -1.19 6.76
CA PHE A 139 5.51 -1.68 5.48
C PHE A 139 5.04 -0.53 4.59
N ASN A 140 4.14 0.30 5.09
CA ASN A 140 3.51 1.36 4.30
C ASN A 140 4.44 2.55 4.02
N SER A 141 5.41 2.86 4.90
CA SER A 141 6.24 4.06 4.76
C SER A 141 7.61 3.79 4.15
N VAL A 142 8.11 2.54 4.22
CA VAL A 142 9.43 2.19 3.70
C VAL A 142 9.34 1.15 2.59
N LEU A 143 8.64 0.02 2.85
CA LEU A 143 8.71 -1.12 1.92
C LEU A 143 7.84 -0.95 0.67
N LEU A 144 6.75 -0.20 0.72
CA LEU A 144 5.97 0.15 -0.48
C LEU A 144 6.69 1.17 -1.38
N GLY A 145 7.66 1.91 -0.83
CA GLY A 145 8.33 2.96 -1.58
C GLY A 145 7.36 4.08 -2.01
N LYS A 146 7.62 4.67 -3.16
CA LYS A 146 6.74 5.67 -3.77
C LYS A 146 5.42 5.01 -4.14
N SER A 147 4.32 5.48 -3.56
CA SER A 147 3.02 4.83 -3.71
C SER A 147 1.84 5.80 -3.83
N VAL A 148 0.74 5.32 -4.44
CA VAL A 148 -0.55 6.01 -4.54
C VAL A 148 -1.62 5.09 -3.96
N PHE A 149 -2.50 5.66 -3.14
CA PHE A 149 -3.66 4.98 -2.56
C PHE A 149 -4.93 5.64 -3.08
N LEU A 150 -5.82 4.85 -3.67
CA LEU A 150 -7.11 5.30 -4.16
C LEU A 150 -8.25 4.70 -3.33
N ASP A 151 -9.11 5.56 -2.84
CA ASP A 151 -10.37 5.17 -2.21
C ASP A 151 -11.46 5.13 -3.27
N HIS A 152 -12.05 3.98 -3.46
CA HIS A 152 -13.16 3.73 -4.41
C HIS A 152 -14.53 3.80 -3.72
N GLY A 153 -14.58 4.14 -2.43
CA GLY A 153 -15.81 4.11 -1.66
C GLY A 153 -16.41 2.70 -1.60
N PHE A 154 -17.73 2.62 -1.70
CA PHE A 154 -18.52 1.36 -1.66
C PHE A 154 -18.98 0.91 -3.05
N ASP A 155 -18.48 1.54 -4.11
CA ASP A 155 -19.01 1.36 -5.47
C ASP A 155 -18.47 0.10 -6.16
N LEU A 156 -17.27 -0.38 -5.78
CA LEU A 156 -16.65 -1.55 -6.42
C LEU A 156 -17.19 -2.88 -5.86
N ILE A 157 -17.36 -2.98 -4.56
CA ILE A 157 -17.77 -4.22 -3.88
C ILE A 157 -18.88 -3.87 -2.89
N PRO A 158 -20.10 -4.35 -3.11
CA PRO A 158 -21.23 -4.06 -2.22
C PRO A 158 -20.93 -4.41 -0.76
N GLY A 159 -21.16 -3.45 0.15
CA GLY A 159 -20.95 -3.64 1.59
C GLY A 159 -19.51 -3.47 2.07
N PHE A 160 -18.55 -3.17 1.18
CA PHE A 160 -17.17 -2.88 1.53
C PHE A 160 -16.71 -1.54 0.97
N ARG A 161 -16.07 -0.71 1.79
CA ARG A 161 -15.22 0.36 1.30
C ARG A 161 -13.93 -0.27 0.76
N THR A 162 -13.52 0.14 -0.44
CA THR A 162 -12.36 -0.47 -1.10
C THR A 162 -11.27 0.55 -1.35
N ILE A 163 -10.01 0.14 -1.09
CA ILE A 163 -8.83 0.98 -1.31
C ILE A 163 -7.85 0.18 -2.16
N SER A 164 -7.46 0.73 -3.32
CA SER A 164 -6.36 0.17 -4.10
C SER A 164 -5.05 0.90 -3.81
N ILE A 165 -3.95 0.16 -3.83
CA ILE A 165 -2.58 0.63 -3.57
C ILE A 165 -1.73 0.31 -4.79
N TYR A 166 -1.00 1.31 -5.28
CA TYR A 166 -0.03 1.20 -6.38
C TYR A 166 1.33 1.57 -5.83
N ALA A 167 2.24 0.61 -5.77
CA ALA A 167 3.52 0.78 -5.06
C ALA A 167 4.73 0.47 -5.94
N HIS A 168 5.92 0.73 -5.40
CA HIS A 168 7.22 0.66 -6.08
C HIS A 168 7.33 1.59 -7.28
N LEU A 169 6.57 2.70 -7.32
CA LEU A 169 6.56 3.61 -8.45
C LEU A 169 7.91 4.33 -8.61
N SER A 170 8.36 4.53 -9.85
CA SER A 170 9.50 5.39 -10.17
C SER A 170 9.09 6.86 -10.24
N HIS A 171 7.84 7.11 -10.62
CA HIS A 171 7.27 8.44 -10.81
C HIS A 171 5.79 8.43 -10.47
N ILE A 172 5.28 9.53 -9.90
CA ILE A 172 3.85 9.83 -9.74
C ILE A 172 3.60 11.14 -10.49
N GLU A 173 2.50 11.21 -11.24
CA GLU A 173 2.11 12.44 -11.93
C GLU A 173 1.82 13.54 -10.89
N LYS A 174 2.25 14.78 -11.17
CA LYS A 174 2.21 15.88 -10.19
C LYS A 174 0.80 16.28 -9.74
N GLU A 175 -0.21 15.97 -10.56
CA GLU A 175 -1.62 16.22 -10.29
C GLU A 175 -2.25 15.15 -9.38
N ILE A 176 -1.58 14.03 -9.17
CA ILE A 176 -2.06 12.93 -8.32
C ILE A 176 -1.74 13.25 -6.86
N VAL A 177 -2.56 14.09 -6.26
CA VAL A 177 -2.45 14.54 -4.86
C VAL A 177 -3.71 14.15 -4.06
N PRO A 178 -3.63 14.04 -2.72
CA PRO A 178 -4.82 13.73 -1.90
C PRO A 178 -6.01 14.65 -2.22
N GLY A 179 -7.19 14.06 -2.43
CA GLY A 179 -8.40 14.74 -2.84
C GLY A 179 -8.65 14.76 -4.36
N THR A 180 -7.65 14.45 -5.19
CA THR A 180 -7.84 14.33 -6.65
C THR A 180 -8.78 13.18 -6.97
N LYS A 181 -9.81 13.46 -7.79
CA LYS A 181 -10.68 12.42 -8.37
C LYS A 181 -10.03 11.88 -9.63
N VAL A 182 -9.88 10.58 -9.72
CA VAL A 182 -9.33 9.89 -10.90
C VAL A 182 -10.38 8.97 -11.51
N LYS A 183 -10.31 8.81 -12.82
CA LYS A 183 -11.16 7.91 -13.58
C LYS A 183 -10.44 6.59 -13.85
N ARG A 184 -11.21 5.52 -14.07
CA ARG A 184 -10.69 4.24 -14.56
C ARG A 184 -9.81 4.46 -15.80
N GLY A 185 -8.60 3.91 -15.80
CA GLY A 185 -7.63 4.07 -16.89
C GLY A 185 -6.83 5.38 -16.86
N GLU A 186 -7.10 6.29 -15.93
CA GLU A 186 -6.33 7.54 -15.78
C GLU A 186 -4.91 7.26 -15.32
N LEU A 187 -3.94 8.01 -15.87
CA LEU A 187 -2.53 7.83 -15.57
C LEU A 187 -2.22 8.30 -14.14
N LEU A 188 -1.63 7.42 -13.34
CA LEU A 188 -1.21 7.73 -11.97
C LEU A 188 0.30 8.00 -11.88
N GLY A 189 1.09 7.33 -12.72
CA GLY A 189 2.54 7.40 -12.67
C GLY A 189 3.21 6.31 -13.50
N LYS A 190 4.40 5.91 -13.08
CA LYS A 190 5.22 4.90 -13.78
C LYS A 190 5.75 3.87 -12.82
N SER A 191 5.79 2.60 -13.23
CA SER A 191 6.37 1.50 -12.46
C SER A 191 7.86 1.70 -12.20
N GLY A 192 8.35 1.10 -11.14
CA GLY A 192 9.74 1.16 -10.72
C GLY A 192 10.08 0.08 -9.71
N ASN A 193 10.93 0.41 -8.74
CA ASN A 193 11.35 -0.49 -7.69
C ASN A 193 11.66 0.23 -6.35
N THR A 194 11.11 1.44 -6.14
CA THR A 194 11.32 2.18 -4.89
C THR A 194 10.86 1.36 -3.67
N GLY A 195 11.52 1.51 -2.53
CA GLY A 195 11.29 0.68 -1.33
C GLY A 195 11.91 -0.71 -1.38
N MET A 196 12.45 -1.14 -2.53
CA MET A 196 13.15 -2.40 -2.68
C MET A 196 14.64 -2.26 -2.38
N ARG A 197 15.33 -3.39 -2.11
CA ARG A 197 16.77 -3.39 -1.88
C ARG A 197 17.56 -2.82 -3.07
N GLU A 198 17.17 -3.19 -4.26
CA GLU A 198 17.82 -2.77 -5.51
C GLU A 198 17.77 -1.25 -5.69
N SER A 199 16.67 -0.61 -5.30
CA SER A 199 16.52 0.84 -5.35
C SER A 199 17.48 1.54 -4.39
N THR A 200 17.66 1.01 -3.16
CA THR A 200 18.55 1.61 -2.15
C THR A 200 20.03 1.62 -2.54
N ILE A 201 20.41 0.85 -3.55
CA ILE A 201 21.76 0.84 -4.15
C ILE A 201 21.81 1.44 -5.56
N GLY A 202 20.75 2.18 -5.95
CA GLY A 202 20.66 2.89 -7.24
C GLY A 202 20.41 2.01 -8.45
N SER A 203 20.05 0.73 -8.27
CA SER A 203 19.72 -0.20 -9.36
C SER A 203 18.24 -0.13 -9.73
N LYS A 204 17.92 -0.33 -11.02
CA LYS A 204 16.56 -0.49 -11.54
C LYS A 204 16.11 -1.96 -11.60
N ALA A 205 16.95 -2.88 -11.15
CA ALA A 205 16.63 -4.32 -11.18
C ALA A 205 15.38 -4.65 -10.37
N GLY A 206 14.69 -5.71 -10.75
CA GLY A 206 13.49 -6.17 -10.07
C GLY A 206 12.26 -5.28 -10.25
N SER A 207 12.29 -4.27 -11.14
CA SER A 207 11.15 -3.38 -11.40
C SER A 207 9.86 -4.14 -11.65
N HIS A 208 8.79 -3.71 -11.01
CA HIS A 208 7.43 -4.23 -11.18
C HIS A 208 6.43 -3.23 -10.58
N LEU A 209 5.15 -3.41 -10.88
CA LEU A 209 4.08 -2.76 -10.13
C LEU A 209 3.58 -3.71 -9.05
N HIS A 210 3.73 -3.35 -7.79
CA HIS A 210 2.99 -3.99 -6.70
C HIS A 210 1.63 -3.32 -6.55
N TRP A 211 0.55 -4.11 -6.68
CA TRP A 211 -0.83 -3.62 -6.56
C TRP A 211 -1.60 -4.41 -5.51
N GLU A 212 -2.32 -3.71 -4.63
CA GLU A 212 -3.19 -4.30 -3.62
C GLU A 212 -4.62 -3.79 -3.75
N LEU A 213 -5.61 -4.58 -3.32
CA LEU A 213 -6.98 -4.14 -3.04
C LEU A 213 -7.35 -4.54 -1.62
N ILE A 214 -7.63 -3.54 -0.79
CA ILE A 214 -8.06 -3.71 0.60
C ILE A 214 -9.55 -3.49 0.67
N LEU A 215 -10.26 -4.40 1.31
CA LEU A 215 -11.69 -4.34 1.59
C LEU A 215 -11.87 -4.01 3.07
N GLN A 216 -12.63 -2.96 3.37
CA GLN A 216 -12.90 -2.51 4.74
C GLN A 216 -14.39 -2.59 5.05
N LYS A 217 -14.73 -3.17 6.21
CA LYS A 217 -16.09 -3.27 6.71
C LYS A 217 -16.10 -3.26 8.24
N GLU A 218 -16.89 -2.36 8.85
CA GLU A 218 -17.09 -2.29 10.31
C GLU A 218 -15.77 -2.22 11.10
N GLY A 219 -14.81 -1.39 10.63
CA GLY A 219 -13.49 -1.24 11.26
C GLY A 219 -12.54 -2.42 11.08
N LYS A 220 -12.93 -3.43 10.30
CA LYS A 220 -12.10 -4.58 9.92
C LYS A 220 -11.64 -4.45 8.49
N GLU A 221 -10.50 -5.07 8.16
CA GLU A 221 -10.00 -5.10 6.79
C GLU A 221 -9.52 -6.48 6.35
N ILE A 222 -9.50 -6.69 5.05
CA ILE A 222 -8.96 -7.88 4.41
C ILE A 222 -8.41 -7.50 3.03
N TYR A 223 -7.28 -8.10 2.62
CA TYR A 223 -6.81 -7.93 1.24
C TYR A 223 -7.45 -8.97 0.31
N LEU A 224 -7.58 -8.59 -0.95
CA LEU A 224 -8.14 -9.43 -2.02
C LEU A 224 -7.46 -10.80 -2.09
N GLY A 225 -8.27 -11.85 -1.98
CA GLY A 225 -7.81 -13.24 -2.10
C GLY A 225 -7.06 -13.78 -0.87
N LYS A 226 -7.13 -13.11 0.30
CA LYS A 226 -6.50 -13.61 1.54
C LYS A 226 -6.90 -15.05 1.83
N GLY A 227 -5.90 -15.92 1.99
CA GLY A 227 -6.10 -17.35 2.34
C GLY A 227 -6.50 -18.24 1.17
N MET A 228 -6.75 -17.70 -0.04
CA MET A 228 -7.00 -18.53 -1.22
C MET A 228 -5.71 -19.16 -1.74
N SER A 229 -5.83 -20.37 -2.29
CA SER A 229 -4.73 -21.09 -2.94
C SER A 229 -4.86 -21.07 -4.47
N ASN A 230 -3.80 -21.43 -5.17
CA ASN A 230 -3.87 -21.72 -6.60
C ASN A 230 -4.48 -23.12 -6.86
N PRO A 231 -5.19 -23.32 -7.99
CA PRO A 231 -5.39 -22.36 -9.10
C PRO A 231 -6.54 -21.37 -8.89
N GLU A 232 -7.42 -21.57 -7.93
CA GLU A 232 -8.67 -20.79 -7.75
C GLU A 232 -8.39 -19.29 -7.58
N LEU A 233 -7.30 -18.94 -6.87
CA LEU A 233 -6.87 -17.56 -6.70
C LEU A 233 -6.52 -16.91 -8.06
N TYR A 234 -5.73 -17.61 -8.89
CA TYR A 234 -5.35 -17.10 -10.21
C TYR A 234 -6.56 -16.95 -11.14
N ASP A 235 -7.48 -17.92 -11.12
CA ASP A 235 -8.68 -17.90 -11.95
C ASP A 235 -9.60 -16.73 -11.56
N MET A 236 -9.81 -16.50 -10.27
CA MET A 236 -10.54 -15.34 -9.76
C MET A 236 -9.89 -14.04 -10.21
N LEU A 237 -8.58 -13.88 -10.00
CA LEU A 237 -7.84 -12.66 -10.37
C LEU A 237 -7.87 -12.42 -11.88
N SER A 238 -7.75 -13.48 -12.69
CA SER A 238 -7.81 -13.37 -14.15
C SER A 238 -9.19 -12.96 -14.66
N ARG A 239 -10.26 -13.32 -13.93
CA ARG A 239 -11.64 -12.95 -14.26
C ARG A 239 -11.95 -11.50 -13.95
N ILE A 240 -11.47 -10.97 -12.82
CA ILE A 240 -11.80 -9.60 -12.39
C ILE A 240 -11.04 -8.52 -13.17
N PHE A 241 -9.88 -8.84 -13.77
CA PHE A 241 -9.16 -7.91 -14.62
C PHE A 241 -9.57 -8.06 -16.08
N THR A 242 -10.19 -7.02 -16.62
CA THR A 242 -10.55 -6.93 -18.05
C THR A 242 -9.57 -6.04 -18.79
N GLN A 243 -9.37 -6.31 -20.09
CA GLN A 243 -8.51 -5.47 -20.97
C GLN A 243 -9.16 -4.11 -21.24
#